data_016293a1c8f5445adca2c39f1ad28d54
#
_entry.id   016293a1c8f5445adca2c39f1ad28d54
#
_cell.length_a   1.000
_cell.length_b   1.000
_cell.length_c   1.000
_cell.angle_alpha   90.00
_cell.angle_beta   90.00
_cell.angle_gamma   90.00
#
_symmetry.space_group_name_H-M   'P 1'
#
loop_
_entity.id
_entity.type
_entity.pdbx_description
1 polymer ?
#
loop_
_entity_poly.entity_id
_entity_poly.type
_entity_poly.pdbx_seq_one_letter_code
_entity_poly.pdbx_strand_id
1 'polypeptide(L)'
;GSEMCIRDSLCPTQELVDAYEMADGTTPILGYNADGSPIINSESGYSEEGFTEEADAEGYYPENTFNMFVDREPRFYATVTYSGAYWRGRQIDFRMGAPDGRTGGPDYTTTGYLMRKFLDEDGVDILRGVFVNKTWNYFRLGELYLNYAEALNEASGPVDDVYKYVNLIRKRSGLPGLKAGLSQDEMRQKIRRERQVELALETHRYFDCNRWKISDQVKAVHGMDIGARDNSFFKRTLVEERVFEAPKHYLWPFHQDEVNKNPDIFVQNPGWGGIN
;
A
#
# COMPACT_ATOMS: atom_id res chain seq x y z
N GLY A 1 16.45 13.78 -10.61
CA GLY A 1 15.96 13.14 -9.42
C GLY A 1 14.87 12.13 -9.61
N SER A 2 14.29 12.00 -10.79
CA SER A 2 13.25 11.01 -11.11
C SER A 2 13.79 9.57 -11.24
N GLU A 3 15.08 9.42 -11.31
CA GLU A 3 15.72 8.13 -11.59
C GLU A 3 15.61 7.11 -10.47
N MET A 4 15.22 7.55 -9.27
CA MET A 4 14.84 6.61 -8.21
C MET A 4 13.36 6.23 -8.25
N CYS A 5 12.59 6.87 -9.08
CA CYS A 5 11.35 6.32 -9.55
C CYS A 5 11.74 5.23 -10.56
N ILE A 6 12.33 4.21 -10.03
CA ILE A 6 12.77 3.08 -10.80
C ILE A 6 11.56 2.62 -11.59
N ARG A 7 11.49 3.12 -12.81
CA ARG A 7 10.72 2.58 -13.91
C ARG A 7 9.68 1.58 -13.42
N ASP A 8 8.47 2.03 -13.11
CA ASP A 8 7.28 1.20 -13.00
C ASP A 8 7.23 0.17 -11.84
N SER A 9 8.34 -0.11 -11.16
CA SER A 9 8.41 -1.31 -10.33
C SER A 9 7.89 -1.17 -8.91
N LEU A 10 7.79 0.05 -8.35
CA LEU A 10 7.43 0.27 -6.94
C LEU A 10 6.43 1.42 -6.75
N CYS A 11 5.48 1.55 -7.67
CA CYS A 11 4.40 2.51 -7.51
C CYS A 11 3.38 1.99 -6.49
N PRO A 12 3.02 2.76 -5.46
CA PRO A 12 1.88 2.44 -4.61
C PRO A 12 0.62 2.25 -5.45
N THR A 13 -0.19 1.24 -5.12
CA THR A 13 -1.47 1.02 -5.77
C THR A 13 -2.58 1.78 -5.04
N GLN A 14 -3.71 1.97 -5.70
CA GLN A 14 -4.89 2.58 -5.09
C GLN A 14 -5.35 1.79 -3.86
N GLU A 15 -5.27 0.45 -3.88
CA GLU A 15 -5.63 -0.41 -2.76
C GLU A 15 -4.73 -0.19 -1.54
N LEU A 16 -3.48 0.23 -1.74
CA LEU A 16 -2.63 0.65 -0.63
C LEU A 16 -3.07 2.03 -0.11
N VAL A 17 -3.37 2.98 -1.00
CA VAL A 17 -3.88 4.31 -0.63
C VAL A 17 -5.18 4.19 0.16
N ASP A 18 -6.09 3.31 -0.26
CA ASP A 18 -7.37 3.05 0.39
C ASP A 18 -7.24 2.38 1.78
N ALA A 19 -6.13 1.68 2.00
CA ALA A 19 -5.90 1.01 3.28
C ALA A 19 -5.59 1.99 4.42
N TYR A 20 -5.06 3.18 4.11
CA TYR A 20 -4.83 4.21 5.13
C TYR A 20 -6.15 4.72 5.70
N GLU A 21 -6.19 4.91 7.01
CA GLU A 21 -7.36 5.47 7.70
C GLU A 21 -7.36 7.01 7.58
N MET A 22 -8.46 7.62 8.00
CA MET A 22 -8.52 9.07 8.22
C MET A 22 -7.72 9.42 9.49
N ALA A 23 -7.39 10.68 9.69
CA ALA A 23 -6.61 11.15 10.84
C ALA A 23 -7.27 10.81 12.20
N ASP A 24 -8.58 10.70 12.22
CA ASP A 24 -9.37 10.30 13.40
C ASP A 24 -9.43 8.78 13.61
N GLY A 25 -8.80 7.98 12.74
CA GLY A 25 -8.81 6.52 12.77
C GLY A 25 -10.05 5.88 12.14
N THR A 26 -10.90 6.65 11.48
CA THR A 26 -12.04 6.11 10.74
C THR A 26 -11.58 5.49 9.43
N THR A 27 -12.10 4.32 9.12
CA THR A 27 -11.81 3.62 7.87
C THR A 27 -12.59 4.27 6.71
N PRO A 28 -11.92 4.82 5.66
CA PRO A 28 -12.61 5.50 4.56
C PRO A 28 -13.28 4.53 3.59
N ILE A 29 -12.62 3.42 3.27
CA ILE A 29 -13.10 2.42 2.30
C ILE A 29 -13.45 1.13 3.03
N LEU A 30 -14.71 0.75 2.98
CA LEU A 30 -15.24 -0.46 3.65
C LEU A 30 -15.05 -1.73 2.80
N GLY A 31 -14.85 -1.58 1.50
CA GLY A 31 -14.70 -2.66 0.54
C GLY A 31 -14.88 -2.17 -0.89
N TYR A 32 -15.08 -3.09 -1.80
CA TYR A 32 -15.28 -2.79 -3.22
C TYR A 32 -16.51 -3.53 -3.76
N ASN A 33 -17.20 -2.88 -4.67
CA ASN A 33 -18.26 -3.50 -5.46
C ASN A 33 -17.67 -4.46 -6.50
N ALA A 34 -18.53 -5.23 -7.16
CA ALA A 34 -18.11 -6.18 -8.19
C ALA A 34 -17.43 -5.54 -9.42
N ASP A 35 -17.71 -4.26 -9.67
CA ASP A 35 -17.08 -3.45 -10.72
C ASP A 35 -15.76 -2.78 -10.30
N GLY A 36 -15.30 -3.04 -9.08
CA GLY A 36 -14.08 -2.45 -8.52
C GLY A 36 -14.26 -1.05 -7.92
N SER A 37 -15.44 -0.46 -7.96
CA SER A 37 -15.71 0.83 -7.33
C SER A 37 -15.68 0.71 -5.79
N PRO A 38 -15.18 1.73 -5.08
CA PRO A 38 -15.07 1.67 -3.61
C PRO A 38 -16.43 1.80 -2.94
N ILE A 39 -16.61 1.10 -1.82
CA ILE A 39 -17.69 1.31 -0.89
C ILE A 39 -17.21 2.32 0.15
N ILE A 40 -17.55 3.59 -0.07
CA ILE A 40 -17.11 4.69 0.78
C ILE A 40 -17.91 4.68 2.09
N ASN A 41 -17.20 4.83 3.20
CA ASN A 41 -17.81 5.06 4.50
C ASN A 41 -18.29 6.51 4.62
N SER A 42 -19.58 6.73 4.59
CA SER A 42 -20.19 8.07 4.66
C SER A 42 -19.90 8.83 5.96
N GLU A 43 -19.49 8.13 7.02
CA GLU A 43 -19.15 8.74 8.32
C GLU A 43 -17.69 9.20 8.40
N SER A 44 -16.87 8.86 7.38
CA SER A 44 -15.43 9.11 7.42
C SER A 44 -15.03 10.52 7.01
N GLY A 45 -15.90 11.28 6.38
CA GLY A 45 -15.56 12.56 5.74
C GLY A 45 -14.73 12.42 4.45
N TYR A 46 -14.38 11.21 4.06
CA TYR A 46 -13.63 10.94 2.82
C TYR A 46 -14.46 11.24 1.57
N SER A 47 -13.82 11.86 0.57
CA SER A 47 -14.46 12.16 -0.72
C SER A 47 -13.49 11.93 -1.88
N GLU A 48 -14.01 11.44 -3.00
CA GLU A 48 -13.29 11.36 -4.28
C GLU A 48 -13.71 12.47 -5.25
N GLU A 49 -14.22 13.58 -4.72
CA GLU A 49 -14.67 14.72 -5.49
C GLU A 49 -14.15 16.02 -4.90
N GLY A 50 -13.79 16.96 -5.78
CA GLY A 50 -13.40 18.32 -5.39
C GLY A 50 -11.98 18.43 -4.80
N PHE A 51 -11.65 19.64 -4.39
CA PHE A 51 -10.34 20.01 -3.88
C PHE A 51 -10.55 20.84 -2.61
N THR A 52 -9.63 20.73 -1.66
CA THR A 52 -9.66 21.56 -0.45
C THR A 52 -9.28 23.01 -0.78
N GLU A 53 -9.93 23.96 -0.11
CA GLU A 53 -9.62 25.38 -0.22
C GLU A 53 -8.47 25.80 0.70
N GLU A 54 -8.20 25.03 1.74
CA GLU A 54 -7.19 25.33 2.76
C GLU A 54 -6.11 24.25 2.83
N ALA A 55 -4.90 24.68 3.19
CA ALA A 55 -3.81 23.78 3.53
C ALA A 55 -4.01 23.22 4.95
N ASP A 56 -3.46 22.05 5.20
CA ASP A 56 -3.41 21.47 6.54
C ASP A 56 -2.54 22.31 7.48
N ALA A 57 -3.02 22.54 8.70
CA ALA A 57 -2.33 23.34 9.71
C ALA A 57 -0.98 22.71 10.16
N GLU A 58 -0.87 21.38 10.10
CA GLU A 58 0.35 20.63 10.43
C GLU A 58 1.26 20.43 9.20
N GLY A 59 0.83 20.87 8.02
CA GLY A 59 1.60 20.82 6.79
C GLY A 59 1.59 19.49 6.05
N TYR A 60 0.64 18.60 6.33
CA TYR A 60 0.52 17.32 5.64
C TYR A 60 0.10 17.47 4.17
N TYR A 61 -0.74 18.45 3.87
CA TYR A 61 -1.16 18.73 2.50
C TYR A 61 -1.35 20.24 2.26
N PRO A 62 -1.09 20.72 1.03
CA PRO A 62 -1.33 22.12 0.66
C PRO A 62 -2.79 22.39 0.30
N GLU A 63 -3.12 23.68 0.13
CA GLU A 63 -4.36 24.09 -0.54
C GLU A 63 -4.46 23.45 -1.95
N ASN A 64 -5.67 23.33 -2.48
CA ASN A 64 -5.96 22.67 -3.75
C ASN A 64 -5.52 21.19 -3.81
N THR A 65 -5.45 20.51 -2.66
CA THR A 65 -5.28 19.06 -2.62
C THR A 65 -6.62 18.38 -2.94
N PHE A 66 -6.59 17.35 -3.80
CA PHE A 66 -7.77 16.55 -4.11
C PHE A 66 -8.30 15.87 -2.84
N ASN A 67 -9.61 15.94 -2.60
CA ASN A 67 -10.20 15.56 -1.31
C ASN A 67 -9.95 14.09 -0.90
N MET A 68 -9.64 13.20 -1.84
CA MET A 68 -9.20 11.83 -1.57
C MET A 68 -7.96 11.79 -0.65
N PHE A 69 -7.11 12.81 -0.66
CA PHE A 69 -5.84 12.87 0.05
C PHE A 69 -5.88 13.76 1.29
N VAL A 70 -7.04 14.36 1.59
CA VAL A 70 -7.25 15.26 2.72
C VAL A 70 -7.52 14.46 3.99
N ASP A 71 -7.05 14.94 5.14
CA ASP A 71 -7.30 14.37 6.47
C ASP A 71 -6.98 12.87 6.61
N ARG A 72 -5.96 12.40 5.88
CA ARG A 72 -5.48 11.02 6.01
C ARG A 72 -4.50 10.90 7.18
N GLU A 73 -4.36 9.69 7.70
CA GLU A 73 -3.38 9.41 8.75
C GLU A 73 -1.94 9.79 8.34
N PRO A 74 -1.06 10.20 9.29
CA PRO A 74 0.28 10.71 8.98
C PRO A 74 1.16 9.76 8.16
N ARG A 75 0.98 8.44 8.31
CA ARG A 75 1.76 7.46 7.52
C ARG A 75 1.44 7.49 6.03
N PHE A 76 0.23 7.91 5.64
CA PHE A 76 -0.08 8.12 4.23
C PHE A 76 0.89 9.12 3.60
N TYR A 77 1.00 10.31 4.19
CA TYR A 77 1.88 11.37 3.70
C TYR A 77 3.37 11.02 3.78
N ALA A 78 3.75 10.18 4.74
CA ALA A 78 5.13 9.70 4.88
C ALA A 78 5.49 8.58 3.89
N THR A 79 4.50 7.90 3.31
CA THR A 79 4.73 6.71 2.48
C THR A 79 4.47 6.95 1.01
N VAL A 80 3.48 7.78 0.68
CA VAL A 80 2.96 7.98 -0.68
C VAL A 80 3.16 9.40 -1.13
N THR A 81 3.72 9.57 -2.32
CA THR A 81 3.70 10.85 -3.06
C THR A 81 2.54 10.79 -4.06
N TYR A 82 1.63 11.77 -3.97
CA TYR A 82 0.45 11.90 -4.82
C TYR A 82 0.51 13.21 -5.62
N SER A 83 -0.31 13.35 -6.66
CA SER A 83 -0.38 14.59 -7.44
C SER A 83 -0.97 15.73 -6.62
N GLY A 84 -0.22 16.81 -6.43
CA GLY A 84 -0.50 17.91 -5.53
C GLY A 84 0.36 17.93 -4.25
N ALA A 85 1.01 16.81 -3.89
CA ALA A 85 1.90 16.77 -2.73
C ALA A 85 3.14 17.67 -2.92
N TYR A 86 3.65 18.21 -1.82
CA TYR A 86 4.97 18.89 -1.82
C TYR A 86 6.09 17.87 -1.78
N TRP A 87 7.08 18.08 -2.66
CA TRP A 87 8.34 17.37 -2.68
C TRP A 87 9.46 18.32 -3.12
N ARG A 88 10.50 18.44 -2.31
CA ARG A 88 11.68 19.30 -2.58
C ARG A 88 11.31 20.74 -2.96
N GLY A 89 10.39 21.34 -2.22
CA GLY A 89 10.01 22.75 -2.35
C GLY A 89 9.08 23.07 -3.53
N ARG A 90 8.53 22.06 -4.21
CA ARG A 90 7.52 22.24 -5.26
C ARG A 90 6.39 21.22 -5.15
N GLN A 91 5.24 21.57 -5.70
CA GLN A 91 4.15 20.63 -5.88
C GLN A 91 4.45 19.67 -7.03
N ILE A 92 4.14 18.39 -6.80
CA ILE A 92 4.21 17.32 -7.81
C ILE A 92 2.95 17.34 -8.66
N ASP A 93 3.11 17.11 -9.96
CA ASP A 93 1.99 16.98 -10.89
C ASP A 93 2.21 15.79 -11.83
N PHE A 94 1.42 14.73 -11.63
CA PHE A 94 1.48 13.50 -12.41
C PHE A 94 0.54 13.47 -13.62
N ARG A 95 -0.20 14.55 -13.90
CA ARG A 95 -1.05 14.64 -15.10
C ARG A 95 -0.21 14.51 -16.37
N MET A 96 -0.78 13.92 -17.40
CA MET A 96 -0.08 13.72 -18.67
C MET A 96 0.43 15.05 -19.24
N GLY A 97 1.72 15.10 -19.55
CA GLY A 97 2.38 16.31 -20.07
C GLY A 97 2.84 17.31 -19.01
N ALA A 98 2.51 17.10 -17.73
CA ALA A 98 3.06 17.87 -16.62
C ALA A 98 4.50 17.43 -16.28
N PRO A 99 5.25 18.23 -15.48
CA PRO A 99 6.68 17.96 -15.22
C PRO A 99 7.00 16.59 -14.63
N ASP A 100 6.08 16.01 -13.85
CA ASP A 100 6.26 14.70 -13.20
C ASP A 100 5.40 13.61 -13.84
N GLY A 101 4.59 13.98 -14.82
CA GLY A 101 3.67 13.09 -15.51
C GLY A 101 4.31 12.43 -16.74
N ARG A 102 3.50 11.66 -17.44
CA ARG A 102 3.90 10.97 -18.66
C ARG A 102 4.16 11.99 -19.79
N THR A 103 5.41 12.07 -20.26
CA THR A 103 5.84 13.01 -21.32
C THR A 103 6.44 12.33 -22.55
N GLY A 104 6.28 10.99 -22.69
CA GLY A 104 6.80 10.21 -23.83
C GLY A 104 8.05 9.40 -23.55
N GLY A 105 8.77 9.64 -22.44
CA GLY A 105 9.83 8.78 -21.93
C GLY A 105 9.28 7.65 -21.05
N PRO A 106 10.11 6.72 -20.61
CA PRO A 106 9.69 5.61 -19.74
C PRO A 106 9.59 5.99 -18.25
N ASP A 107 10.05 7.19 -17.88
CA ASP A 107 10.18 7.60 -16.47
C ASP A 107 8.89 8.32 -16.01
N TYR A 108 7.86 7.56 -15.70
CA TYR A 108 6.59 8.06 -15.13
C TYR A 108 5.97 7.01 -14.21
N THR A 109 5.08 7.45 -13.32
CA THR A 109 4.31 6.52 -12.49
C THR A 109 3.26 5.77 -13.31
N THR A 110 3.10 4.47 -13.04
CA THR A 110 2.05 3.65 -13.70
C THR A 110 0.71 3.73 -12.99
N THR A 111 0.71 4.12 -11.71
CA THR A 111 -0.50 4.17 -10.87
C THR A 111 -0.95 5.59 -10.51
N GLY A 112 -0.18 6.61 -10.89
CA GLY A 112 -0.42 7.99 -10.45
C GLY A 112 0.10 8.30 -9.04
N TYR A 113 0.87 7.36 -8.45
CA TYR A 113 1.52 7.49 -7.16
C TYR A 113 2.99 7.13 -7.24
N LEU A 114 3.80 7.71 -6.36
CA LEU A 114 5.19 7.31 -6.17
C LEU A 114 5.46 7.01 -4.70
N MET A 115 6.47 6.18 -4.48
CA MET A 115 6.97 5.89 -3.15
C MET A 115 7.62 7.15 -2.55
N ARG A 116 7.28 7.50 -1.30
CA ARG A 116 7.99 8.51 -0.50
C ARG A 116 8.82 7.87 0.62
N LYS A 117 8.30 6.81 1.20
CA LYS A 117 9.02 6.01 2.22
C LYS A 117 10.39 5.61 1.71
N PHE A 118 11.40 5.70 2.57
CA PHE A 118 12.82 5.47 2.26
C PHE A 118 13.51 6.54 1.39
N LEU A 119 12.83 7.59 0.97
CA LEU A 119 13.44 8.69 0.23
C LEU A 119 13.77 9.84 1.17
N ASP A 120 14.92 10.49 0.93
CA ASP A 120 15.27 11.74 1.59
C ASP A 120 14.96 12.93 0.68
N GLU A 121 14.36 13.96 1.25
CA GLU A 121 14.16 15.22 0.54
C GLU A 121 15.44 16.02 0.43
N ASP A 122 16.30 15.92 1.42
CA ASP A 122 17.56 16.64 1.51
C ASP A 122 18.78 15.74 1.33
N GLY A 123 19.90 16.36 0.96
CA GLY A 123 21.19 15.67 0.91
C GLY A 123 21.40 14.70 -0.25
N VAL A 124 20.45 14.59 -1.17
CA VAL A 124 20.53 13.72 -2.36
C VAL A 124 20.58 14.55 -3.63
N ASP A 125 21.61 14.34 -4.45
CA ASP A 125 21.70 14.84 -5.82
C ASP A 125 22.20 13.71 -6.72
N ILE A 126 21.26 12.95 -7.28
CA ILE A 126 21.55 11.77 -8.06
C ILE A 126 22.35 12.14 -9.32
N LEU A 127 22.02 13.28 -9.95
CA LEU A 127 22.73 13.75 -11.16
C LEU A 127 24.21 14.05 -10.88
N ARG A 128 24.54 14.41 -9.63
CA ARG A 128 25.93 14.61 -9.18
C ARG A 128 26.50 13.42 -8.43
N GLY A 129 25.81 12.31 -8.38
CA GLY A 129 26.26 11.12 -7.67
C GLY A 129 26.25 11.24 -6.15
N VAL A 130 25.46 12.16 -5.58
CA VAL A 130 25.33 12.35 -4.14
C VAL A 130 24.19 11.49 -3.63
N PHE A 131 24.51 10.51 -2.80
CA PHE A 131 23.54 9.59 -2.19
C PHE A 131 23.63 9.62 -0.68
N VAL A 132 22.51 9.46 -0.01
CA VAL A 132 22.46 9.21 1.43
C VAL A 132 22.42 7.69 1.66
N ASN A 133 23.32 7.21 2.52
CA ASN A 133 23.32 5.81 2.92
C ASN A 133 22.06 5.50 3.72
N LYS A 134 21.24 4.58 3.23
CA LYS A 134 20.04 4.11 3.91
C LYS A 134 20.31 2.80 4.62
N THR A 135 19.90 2.73 5.88
CA THR A 135 19.83 1.45 6.59
C THR A 135 18.57 0.72 6.14
N TRP A 136 18.75 -0.47 5.58
CA TRP A 136 17.63 -1.36 5.31
C TRP A 136 17.36 -2.25 6.51
N ASN A 137 16.16 -2.11 7.09
CA ASN A 137 15.75 -2.94 8.22
C ASN A 137 15.16 -4.25 7.70
N TYR A 138 15.85 -5.36 7.90
CA TYR A 138 15.32 -6.69 7.59
C TYR A 138 14.20 -7.10 8.54
N PHE A 139 14.26 -6.60 9.77
CA PHE A 139 13.33 -6.92 10.84
C PHE A 139 13.24 -5.76 11.82
N ARG A 140 12.05 -5.42 12.27
CA ARG A 140 11.83 -4.31 13.19
C ARG A 140 10.72 -4.59 14.20
N LEU A 141 10.75 -3.85 15.31
CA LEU A 141 9.85 -4.05 16.45
C LEU A 141 8.36 -3.92 16.08
N GLY A 142 8.01 -3.03 15.14
CA GLY A 142 6.63 -2.89 14.67
C GLY A 142 6.10 -4.18 14.02
N GLU A 143 6.91 -4.86 13.24
CA GLU A 143 6.56 -6.17 12.70
C GLU A 143 6.36 -7.22 13.80
N LEU A 144 7.26 -7.26 14.79
CA LEU A 144 7.18 -8.19 15.90
C LEU A 144 5.88 -8.01 16.70
N TYR A 145 5.49 -6.75 16.97
CA TYR A 145 4.23 -6.46 17.65
C TYR A 145 3.02 -6.97 16.85
N LEU A 146 3.02 -6.77 15.53
CA LEU A 146 1.92 -7.25 14.68
C LEU A 146 1.92 -8.78 14.53
N ASN A 147 3.09 -9.41 14.47
CA ASN A 147 3.20 -10.87 14.46
C ASN A 147 2.63 -11.47 15.75
N TYR A 148 2.98 -10.88 16.89
CA TYR A 148 2.46 -11.33 18.20
C TYR A 148 0.96 -11.11 18.31
N ALA A 149 0.47 -9.89 17.96
CA ALA A 149 -0.95 -9.57 18.03
C ALA A 149 -1.79 -10.49 17.13
N GLU A 150 -1.32 -10.77 15.91
CA GLU A 150 -1.99 -11.69 14.98
C GLU A 150 -2.06 -13.11 15.57
N ALA A 151 -0.92 -13.66 15.97
CA ALA A 151 -0.87 -15.02 16.52
C ALA A 151 -1.76 -15.17 17.77
N LEU A 152 -1.74 -14.16 18.64
CA LEU A 152 -2.56 -14.19 19.87
C LEU A 152 -4.06 -14.04 19.55
N ASN A 153 -4.43 -13.18 18.60
CA ASN A 153 -5.82 -13.08 18.17
C ASN A 153 -6.34 -14.39 17.57
N GLU A 154 -5.53 -15.07 16.76
CA GLU A 154 -5.93 -16.36 16.17
C GLU A 154 -6.06 -17.46 17.24
N ALA A 155 -5.24 -17.44 18.26
CA ALA A 155 -5.25 -18.45 19.33
C ALA A 155 -6.33 -18.22 20.39
N SER A 156 -6.60 -16.96 20.75
CA SER A 156 -7.36 -16.62 21.97
C SER A 156 -8.43 -15.54 21.76
N GLY A 157 -8.57 -15.02 20.53
CA GLY A 157 -9.42 -13.87 20.24
C GLY A 157 -8.79 -12.55 20.70
N PRO A 158 -9.55 -11.45 20.66
CA PRO A 158 -9.05 -10.08 20.87
C PRO A 158 -8.89 -9.76 22.36
N VAL A 159 -8.01 -10.48 23.04
CA VAL A 159 -7.66 -10.21 24.45
C VAL A 159 -6.87 -8.90 24.58
N ASP A 160 -6.73 -8.38 25.81
CA ASP A 160 -6.12 -7.07 26.11
C ASP A 160 -4.75 -6.88 25.48
N ASP A 161 -3.90 -7.91 25.48
CA ASP A 161 -2.56 -7.81 24.87
C ASP A 161 -2.62 -7.63 23.35
N VAL A 162 -3.64 -8.15 22.64
CA VAL A 162 -3.83 -7.89 21.21
C VAL A 162 -4.07 -6.40 20.98
N TYR A 163 -5.01 -5.82 21.73
CA TYR A 163 -5.26 -4.37 21.68
C TYR A 163 -4.02 -3.57 22.02
N LYS A 164 -3.30 -3.95 23.06
CA LYS A 164 -2.10 -3.25 23.52
C LYS A 164 -1.06 -3.13 22.42
N TYR A 165 -0.68 -4.23 21.77
CA TYR A 165 0.40 -4.20 20.77
C TYR A 165 0.00 -3.54 19.47
N VAL A 166 -1.24 -3.68 19.02
CA VAL A 166 -1.76 -2.92 17.87
C VAL A 166 -1.82 -1.43 18.21
N ASN A 167 -2.31 -1.08 19.38
CA ASN A 167 -2.46 0.32 19.80
C ASN A 167 -1.13 1.03 20.04
N LEU A 168 -0.05 0.32 20.39
CA LEU A 168 1.30 0.90 20.44
C LEU A 168 1.75 1.43 19.08
N ILE A 169 1.46 0.70 18.01
CA ILE A 169 1.78 1.13 16.63
C ILE A 169 0.90 2.32 16.24
N ARG A 170 -0.41 2.22 16.45
CA ARG A 170 -1.38 3.26 16.15
C ARG A 170 -1.03 4.57 16.86
N LYS A 171 -0.77 4.52 18.17
CA LYS A 171 -0.37 5.68 18.96
C LYS A 171 0.91 6.34 18.45
N ARG A 172 1.94 5.56 18.09
CA ARG A 172 3.15 6.10 17.48
C ARG A 172 2.87 6.85 16.18
N SER A 173 1.86 6.40 15.45
CA SER A 173 1.46 6.96 14.16
C SER A 173 0.43 8.11 14.27
N GLY A 174 0.13 8.57 15.49
CA GLY A 174 -0.83 9.65 15.73
C GLY A 174 -2.30 9.21 15.70
N LEU A 175 -2.59 7.91 15.55
CA LEU A 175 -3.96 7.39 15.48
C LEU A 175 -4.52 7.06 16.87
N PRO A 176 -5.83 7.19 17.07
CA PRO A 176 -6.50 6.67 18.26
C PRO A 176 -6.39 5.15 18.34
N GLY A 177 -6.46 4.61 19.54
CA GLY A 177 -6.52 3.17 19.76
C GLY A 177 -7.81 2.55 19.20
N LEU A 178 -7.77 1.25 18.93
CA LEU A 178 -8.94 0.50 18.49
C LEU A 178 -10.03 0.51 19.59
N LYS A 179 -11.29 0.62 19.19
CA LYS A 179 -12.43 0.51 20.11
C LYS A 179 -12.48 -0.91 20.69
N ALA A 180 -12.80 -1.01 21.98
CA ALA A 180 -12.97 -2.30 22.64
C ALA A 180 -14.23 -3.04 22.13
N GLY A 181 -14.27 -4.36 22.33
CA GLY A 181 -15.42 -5.20 22.00
C GLY A 181 -15.46 -5.73 20.58
N LEU A 182 -14.36 -5.64 19.84
CA LEU A 182 -14.25 -6.29 18.53
C LEU A 182 -14.35 -7.81 18.67
N SER A 183 -15.01 -8.46 17.71
CA SER A 183 -14.91 -9.89 17.51
C SER A 183 -13.52 -10.31 17.03
N GLN A 184 -13.20 -11.58 17.09
CA GLN A 184 -11.93 -12.12 16.55
C GLN A 184 -11.75 -11.80 15.07
N ASP A 185 -12.82 -11.90 14.27
CA ASP A 185 -12.78 -11.62 12.85
C ASP A 185 -12.59 -10.12 12.55
N GLU A 186 -13.27 -9.24 13.28
CA GLU A 186 -13.06 -7.80 13.15
C GLU A 186 -11.63 -7.39 13.53
N MET A 187 -11.11 -7.93 14.64
CA MET A 187 -9.73 -7.70 15.05
C MET A 187 -8.74 -8.24 14.01
N ARG A 188 -8.99 -9.41 13.43
CA ARG A 188 -8.19 -9.96 12.32
C ARG A 188 -8.12 -8.99 11.15
N GLN A 189 -9.24 -8.39 10.74
CA GLN A 189 -9.26 -7.41 9.64
C GLN A 189 -8.48 -6.15 10.03
N LYS A 190 -8.64 -5.67 11.26
CA LYS A 190 -7.85 -4.52 11.76
C LYS A 190 -6.36 -4.80 11.77
N ILE A 191 -5.91 -5.95 12.25
CA ILE A 191 -4.50 -6.36 12.24
C ILE A 191 -3.97 -6.47 10.80
N ARG A 192 -4.72 -7.09 9.89
CA ARG A 192 -4.32 -7.23 8.48
C ARG A 192 -4.17 -5.88 7.79
N ARG A 193 -5.07 -4.93 8.06
CA ARG A 193 -4.97 -3.56 7.56
C ARG A 193 -3.77 -2.83 8.18
N GLU A 194 -3.61 -2.91 9.50
CA GLU A 194 -2.47 -2.32 10.20
C GLU A 194 -1.14 -2.84 9.65
N ARG A 195 -1.02 -4.14 9.37
CA ARG A 195 0.16 -4.73 8.72
C ARG A 195 0.38 -4.16 7.32
N GLN A 196 -0.67 -4.02 6.53
CA GLN A 196 -0.58 -3.48 5.16
C GLN A 196 -0.04 -2.06 5.14
N VAL A 197 -0.49 -1.22 6.06
CA VAL A 197 -0.10 0.19 6.18
C VAL A 197 1.27 0.33 6.84
N GLU A 198 1.47 -0.30 7.98
CA GLU A 198 2.72 -0.20 8.76
C GLU A 198 3.93 -0.75 8.00
N LEU A 199 3.76 -1.91 7.36
CA LEU A 199 4.81 -2.60 6.63
C LEU A 199 4.77 -2.33 5.11
N ALA A 200 4.08 -1.25 4.71
CA ALA A 200 4.01 -0.83 3.32
C ALA A 200 5.42 -0.67 2.72
N LEU A 201 5.63 -1.21 1.52
CA LEU A 201 6.90 -1.19 0.79
C LEU A 201 8.07 -1.93 1.49
N GLU A 202 7.80 -2.73 2.51
CA GLU A 202 8.79 -3.55 3.23
C GLU A 202 8.74 -5.05 2.81
N THR A 203 8.20 -5.35 1.64
CA THR A 203 8.11 -6.69 1.02
C THR A 203 7.16 -7.70 1.69
N HIS A 204 6.46 -7.33 2.76
CA HIS A 204 5.60 -8.25 3.53
C HIS A 204 4.29 -8.62 2.82
N ARG A 205 3.66 -7.70 2.08
CA ARG A 205 2.28 -7.86 1.59
C ARG A 205 2.05 -9.13 0.76
N TYR A 206 2.98 -9.47 -0.13
CA TYR A 206 2.88 -10.68 -0.94
C TYR A 206 2.82 -11.95 -0.07
N PHE A 207 3.72 -12.05 0.90
CA PHE A 207 3.77 -13.21 1.80
C PHE A 207 2.57 -13.25 2.74
N ASP A 208 2.12 -12.09 3.24
CA ASP A 208 0.93 -11.97 4.07
C ASP A 208 -0.33 -12.45 3.33
N CYS A 209 -0.55 -11.98 2.10
CA CYS A 209 -1.70 -12.41 1.29
C CYS A 209 -1.67 -13.93 1.01
N ASN A 210 -0.48 -14.48 0.73
CA ASN A 210 -0.33 -15.92 0.46
C ASN A 210 -0.59 -16.77 1.72
N ARG A 211 -0.03 -16.40 2.87
CA ARG A 211 -0.25 -17.16 4.11
C ARG A 211 -1.68 -17.03 4.65
N TRP A 212 -2.35 -15.89 4.41
CA TRP A 212 -3.77 -15.72 4.72
C TRP A 212 -4.69 -16.34 3.68
N LYS A 213 -4.17 -16.82 2.55
CA LYS A 213 -4.91 -17.37 1.41
C LYS A 213 -5.98 -16.43 0.88
N ILE A 214 -5.59 -15.17 0.68
CA ILE A 214 -6.45 -14.11 0.10
C ILE A 214 -5.89 -13.52 -1.19
N SER A 215 -4.80 -14.07 -1.73
CA SER A 215 -4.17 -13.54 -2.94
C SER A 215 -5.07 -13.60 -4.18
N ASP A 216 -6.02 -14.52 -4.23
CA ASP A 216 -7.05 -14.62 -5.25
C ASP A 216 -8.11 -13.50 -5.16
N GLN A 217 -8.21 -12.83 -4.02
CA GLN A 217 -9.15 -11.72 -3.77
C GLN A 217 -8.54 -10.34 -4.05
N VAL A 218 -7.21 -10.25 -4.21
CA VAL A 218 -6.47 -9.00 -4.38
C VAL A 218 -5.75 -8.94 -5.73
N LYS A 219 -6.45 -9.30 -6.80
CA LYS A 219 -5.89 -9.39 -8.16
C LYS A 219 -5.86 -8.06 -8.87
N ALA A 220 -6.91 -7.27 -8.75
CA ALA A 220 -7.02 -5.98 -9.42
C ALA A 220 -6.03 -4.98 -8.82
N VAL A 221 -5.38 -4.23 -9.68
CA VAL A 221 -4.49 -3.11 -9.34
C VAL A 221 -5.07 -1.86 -9.96
N HIS A 222 -5.51 -0.94 -9.12
CA HIS A 222 -6.03 0.35 -9.54
C HIS A 222 -5.03 1.48 -9.29
N GLY A 223 -5.22 2.55 -10.01
CA GLY A 223 -4.49 3.81 -9.89
C GLY A 223 -5.34 4.96 -10.41
N MET A 224 -4.69 6.10 -10.63
CA MET A 224 -5.27 7.27 -11.26
C MET A 224 -5.19 7.17 -12.80
N ASP A 225 -5.96 7.97 -13.51
CA ASP A 225 -5.88 8.06 -14.98
C ASP A 225 -4.65 8.86 -15.42
N ILE A 226 -3.52 8.20 -15.52
CA ILE A 226 -2.24 8.81 -15.94
C ILE A 226 -2.22 9.27 -17.41
N GLY A 227 -3.27 8.97 -18.20
CA GLY A 227 -3.47 9.45 -19.56
C GLY A 227 -4.16 10.81 -19.62
N ALA A 228 -4.75 11.27 -18.53
CA ALA A 228 -5.48 12.53 -18.47
C ALA A 228 -4.55 13.73 -18.29
N ARG A 229 -4.92 14.86 -18.92
CA ARG A 229 -4.21 16.14 -18.86
C ARG A 229 -4.85 17.15 -17.91
N ASP A 230 -6.02 16.85 -17.41
CA ASP A 230 -6.85 17.68 -16.53
C ASP A 230 -7.23 16.93 -15.25
N ASN A 231 -8.20 17.41 -14.52
CA ASN A 231 -8.63 16.83 -13.26
C ASN A 231 -9.29 15.44 -13.40
N SER A 232 -9.58 14.97 -14.64
CA SER A 232 -9.97 13.57 -14.83
C SER A 232 -8.84 12.57 -14.48
N PHE A 233 -7.61 13.05 -14.32
CA PHE A 233 -6.50 12.32 -13.74
C PHE A 233 -6.88 11.61 -12.42
N PHE A 234 -7.67 12.26 -11.57
CA PHE A 234 -8.06 11.73 -10.26
C PHE A 234 -9.13 10.63 -10.32
N LYS A 235 -9.52 10.23 -11.53
CA LYS A 235 -10.44 9.09 -11.71
C LYS A 235 -9.70 7.78 -11.51
N ARG A 236 -10.29 6.89 -10.70
CA ARG A 236 -9.80 5.51 -10.56
C ARG A 236 -9.84 4.77 -11.88
N THR A 237 -8.77 4.08 -12.21
CA THR A 237 -8.67 3.23 -13.41
C THR A 237 -8.06 1.89 -13.02
N LEU A 238 -8.49 0.83 -13.71
CA LEU A 238 -7.82 -0.46 -13.63
C LEU A 238 -6.50 -0.37 -14.40
N VAL A 239 -5.39 -0.54 -13.70
CA VAL A 239 -4.03 -0.53 -14.27
C VAL A 239 -3.64 -1.93 -14.74
N GLU A 240 -3.91 -2.93 -13.90
CA GLU A 240 -3.53 -4.32 -14.15
C GLU A 240 -4.48 -5.27 -13.43
N GLU A 241 -4.73 -6.44 -14.01
CA GLU A 241 -5.35 -7.57 -13.35
C GLU A 241 -4.36 -8.72 -13.27
N ARG A 242 -3.95 -9.07 -12.06
CA ARG A 242 -2.98 -10.14 -11.81
C ARG A 242 -3.63 -11.51 -11.96
N VAL A 243 -2.95 -12.40 -12.65
CA VAL A 243 -3.36 -13.79 -12.73
C VAL A 243 -2.97 -14.52 -11.45
N PHE A 244 -3.96 -15.02 -10.72
CA PHE A 244 -3.76 -15.87 -9.56
C PHE A 244 -4.73 -17.07 -9.60
N GLU A 245 -4.17 -18.27 -9.59
CA GLU A 245 -4.91 -19.54 -9.61
C GLU A 245 -4.66 -20.27 -8.28
N ALA A 246 -5.67 -20.36 -7.42
CA ALA A 246 -5.60 -21.17 -6.21
C ALA A 246 -5.89 -22.65 -6.55
N PRO A 247 -5.23 -23.64 -5.92
CA PRO A 247 -4.18 -23.50 -4.91
C PRO A 247 -2.76 -23.32 -5.47
N LYS A 248 -2.59 -23.40 -6.78
CA LYS A 248 -1.32 -23.45 -7.51
C LYS A 248 -0.34 -22.34 -7.11
N HIS A 249 -0.78 -21.07 -7.18
CA HIS A 249 0.10 -19.93 -6.98
C HIS A 249 0.36 -19.58 -5.50
N TYR A 250 -0.22 -20.31 -4.54
CA TYR A 250 0.17 -20.19 -3.14
C TYR A 250 1.54 -20.80 -2.83
N LEU A 251 2.00 -21.74 -3.68
CA LEU A 251 3.29 -22.38 -3.56
C LEU A 251 4.06 -22.20 -4.86
N TRP A 252 5.37 -22.02 -4.76
CA TRP A 252 6.24 -21.99 -5.94
C TRP A 252 6.48 -23.41 -6.47
N PRO A 253 6.65 -23.59 -7.79
CA PRO A 253 7.05 -24.89 -8.32
C PRO A 253 8.48 -25.25 -7.89
N PHE A 254 8.75 -26.52 -7.68
CA PHE A 254 10.12 -27.00 -7.67
C PHE A 254 10.70 -26.90 -9.08
N HIS A 255 11.99 -26.57 -9.18
CA HIS A 255 12.66 -26.60 -10.46
C HIS A 255 12.58 -28.00 -11.07
N GLN A 256 12.27 -28.14 -12.36
CA GLN A 256 12.04 -29.44 -13.00
C GLN A 256 13.25 -30.38 -12.89
N ASP A 257 14.47 -29.82 -12.98
CA ASP A 257 15.68 -30.63 -12.82
C ASP A 257 15.81 -31.27 -11.43
N GLU A 258 15.32 -30.60 -10.36
CA GLU A 258 15.32 -31.16 -9.03
C GLU A 258 14.29 -32.30 -8.89
N VAL A 259 13.12 -32.12 -9.49
CA VAL A 259 12.10 -33.17 -9.55
C VAL A 259 12.62 -34.39 -10.34
N ASN A 260 13.30 -34.15 -11.46
CA ASN A 260 13.82 -35.22 -12.31
C ASN A 260 14.98 -36.02 -11.68
N LYS A 261 15.74 -35.42 -10.76
CA LYS A 261 16.82 -36.11 -10.03
C LYS A 261 16.31 -37.24 -9.14
N ASN A 262 15.12 -37.06 -8.56
CA ASN A 262 14.55 -38.05 -7.67
C ASN A 262 13.01 -38.00 -7.69
N PRO A 263 12.38 -38.47 -8.77
CA PRO A 263 10.94 -38.38 -9.00
C PRO A 263 10.09 -39.15 -7.96
N ASP A 264 10.69 -40.13 -7.32
CA ASP A 264 10.00 -40.95 -6.29
C ASP A 264 9.86 -40.18 -4.96
N ILE A 265 10.70 -39.16 -4.72
CA ILE A 265 10.72 -38.40 -3.47
C ILE A 265 10.14 -37.00 -3.68
N PHE A 266 10.49 -36.33 -4.78
CA PHE A 266 10.04 -34.98 -5.09
C PHE A 266 8.76 -34.98 -5.89
N VAL A 267 7.65 -34.84 -5.17
CA VAL A 267 6.36 -34.57 -5.80
C VAL A 267 6.20 -33.08 -5.99
N GLN A 268 5.89 -32.65 -7.21
CA GLN A 268 5.67 -31.24 -7.54
C GLN A 268 4.49 -30.66 -6.74
N ASN A 269 4.57 -29.37 -6.42
CA ASN A 269 3.49 -28.67 -5.73
C ASN A 269 2.19 -28.71 -6.53
N PRO A 270 1.02 -28.72 -5.85
CA PRO A 270 -0.30 -28.82 -6.49
C PRO A 270 -0.49 -27.80 -7.61
N GLY A 271 -0.99 -28.24 -8.75
CA GLY A 271 -1.25 -27.40 -9.92
C GLY A 271 -0.03 -27.11 -10.81
N TRP A 272 1.18 -27.53 -10.39
CA TRP A 272 2.41 -27.39 -11.16
C TRP A 272 2.85 -28.73 -11.81
N GLY A 273 2.03 -29.77 -11.69
CA GLY A 273 2.32 -31.08 -12.23
C GLY A 273 2.35 -31.09 -13.76
N GLY A 274 3.46 -31.63 -14.26
CA GLY A 274 3.79 -32.06 -15.58
C GLY A 274 3.06 -31.52 -16.79
N ILE A 275 3.73 -30.61 -17.50
CA ILE A 275 3.61 -30.65 -18.97
C ILE A 275 4.43 -31.87 -19.37
N ASN A 276 3.78 -33.03 -19.58
CA ASN A 276 4.34 -34.12 -20.32
C ASN A 276 4.40 -33.78 -21.79
#